data_468c586e8cd2c03e05ad6470b5c88ea3
#
_entry.id   468c586e8cd2c03e05ad6470b5c88ea3
#
_cell.length_a   1.000
_cell.length_b   1.000
_cell.length_c   1.000
_cell.angle_alpha   90.00
_cell.angle_beta   90.00
_cell.angle_gamma   90.00
#
_symmetry.space_group_name_H-M   'P 1'
#
loop_
_entity.id
_entity.type
_entity.pdbx_description
1 polymer ?
#
loop_
_entity_poly.entity_id
_entity_poly.type
_entity_poly.pdbx_seq_one_letter_code
_entity_poly.pdbx_strand_id
1 'polypeptide(L)'
;MEVYKSCPEAFIIAEKERKVAGYIMCRLEFGFSDVRRFRMVRKGHVVSVAVLPDYRRQGIGKELVLAAMKALELHGAEECFLEVRTANEDAVRLYKNMGFDTARVASHYYHDGADAYVMSIKLPHNCPMN
;
A
#
# COMPACT_ATOMS: atom_id res chain seq x y z
N MET A 1 4.78 -14.17 -12.38
CA MET A 1 4.58 -14.07 -10.92
C MET A 1 3.14 -14.41 -10.61
N GLU A 2 2.91 -15.25 -9.65
CA GLU A 2 1.58 -15.61 -9.21
C GLU A 2 1.28 -14.90 -7.91
N VAL A 3 0.05 -14.34 -7.81
CA VAL A 3 -0.39 -13.60 -6.64
C VAL A 3 -1.62 -14.30 -6.07
N TYR A 4 -1.56 -14.64 -4.79
CA TYR A 4 -2.64 -15.32 -4.09
C TYR A 4 -3.25 -14.44 -3.03
N LYS A 5 -4.58 -14.39 -3.03
CA LYS A 5 -5.33 -13.63 -2.05
C LYS A 5 -5.82 -14.56 -0.95
N SER A 6 -5.63 -14.18 0.30
CA SER A 6 -6.23 -14.90 1.42
C SER A 6 -7.06 -13.95 2.27
N CYS A 7 -8.09 -14.53 2.88
CA CYS A 7 -9.04 -13.79 3.72
C CYS A 7 -8.47 -13.41 5.08
N PRO A 8 -9.18 -12.54 5.79
CA PRO A 8 -10.46 -11.92 5.45
C PRO A 8 -10.34 -10.58 4.73
N GLU A 9 -9.26 -9.84 4.89
CA GLU A 9 -9.16 -8.53 4.31
C GLU A 9 -8.32 -8.58 3.05
N ALA A 10 -7.26 -7.86 2.94
CA ALA A 10 -6.40 -8.00 1.79
C ALA A 10 -5.03 -8.49 2.26
N PHE A 11 -4.91 -9.78 2.44
CA PHE A 11 -3.62 -10.42 2.67
C PHE A 11 -3.26 -11.18 1.40
N ILE A 12 -2.22 -10.73 0.72
CA ILE A 12 -1.84 -11.25 -0.59
C ILE A 12 -0.40 -11.69 -0.56
N ILE A 13 -0.15 -12.88 -1.07
CA ILE A 13 1.18 -13.45 -1.16
C ILE A 13 1.59 -13.50 -2.63
N ALA A 14 2.79 -13.03 -2.91
CA ALA A 14 3.41 -13.18 -4.23
C ALA A 14 4.30 -14.41 -4.21
N GLU A 15 4.08 -15.29 -5.17
CA GLU A 15 4.94 -16.46 -5.37
C GLU A 15 5.68 -16.35 -6.69
N LYS A 16 6.91 -16.84 -6.68
CA LYS A 16 7.71 -16.97 -7.89
C LYS A 16 8.42 -18.32 -7.82
N GLU A 17 8.23 -19.15 -8.86
CA GLU A 17 8.83 -20.48 -8.91
C GLU A 17 8.51 -21.31 -7.67
N ARG A 18 7.24 -21.25 -7.22
CA ARG A 18 6.71 -21.98 -6.06
C ARG A 18 7.31 -21.56 -4.71
N LYS A 19 7.97 -20.41 -4.67
CA LYS A 19 8.51 -19.87 -3.43
C LYS A 19 7.85 -18.53 -3.12
N VAL A 20 7.68 -18.25 -1.85
CA VAL A 20 7.15 -16.96 -1.42
C VAL A 20 8.20 -15.90 -1.72
N ALA A 21 7.83 -14.93 -2.54
CA ALA A 21 8.71 -13.80 -2.90
C ALA A 21 8.40 -12.56 -2.06
N GLY A 22 7.18 -12.43 -1.59
CA GLY A 22 6.77 -11.28 -0.80
C GLY A 22 5.32 -11.37 -0.37
N TYR A 23 4.89 -10.35 0.37
CA TYR A 23 3.50 -10.28 0.82
C TYR A 23 3.07 -8.84 1.02
N ILE A 24 1.76 -8.65 1.07
CA ILE A 24 1.14 -7.39 1.51
C ILE A 24 -0.04 -7.72 2.42
N MET A 25 -0.14 -6.96 3.50
CA MET A 25 -1.23 -7.08 4.46
C MET A 25 -1.95 -5.75 4.55
N CYS A 26 -3.26 -5.77 4.33
CA CYS A 26 -4.09 -4.59 4.40
C CYS A 26 -5.30 -4.84 5.28
N ARG A 27 -5.93 -3.76 5.72
CA ARG A 27 -7.20 -3.85 6.42
C ARG A 27 -8.09 -2.67 6.03
N LEU A 28 -9.39 -2.84 6.24
CA LEU A 28 -10.35 -1.77 6.03
C LEU A 28 -10.53 -1.01 7.34
N GLU A 29 -10.54 0.31 7.23
CA GLU A 29 -10.76 1.21 8.36
C GLU A 29 -11.78 2.25 7.96
N PHE A 30 -12.49 2.80 8.92
CA PHE A 30 -13.39 3.91 8.69
C PHE A 30 -12.80 5.14 9.36
N GLY A 31 -12.64 6.22 8.61
CA GLY A 31 -12.00 7.40 9.16
C GLY A 31 -12.14 8.60 8.24
N PHE A 32 -11.56 9.72 8.67
CA PHE A 32 -11.57 10.92 7.86
C PHE A 32 -10.72 10.75 6.61
N SER A 33 -11.25 11.24 5.50
CA SER A 33 -10.55 11.21 4.22
C SER A 33 -9.26 12.03 4.29
N ASP A 34 -8.19 11.49 3.70
CA ASP A 34 -6.95 12.25 3.48
C ASP A 34 -6.99 13.07 2.19
N VAL A 35 -8.01 12.82 1.35
CA VAL A 35 -8.16 13.44 0.04
C VAL A 35 -9.28 14.48 0.02
N ARG A 36 -10.36 14.21 0.74
CA ARG A 36 -11.55 15.07 0.78
C ARG A 36 -11.79 15.57 2.19
N ARG A 37 -11.81 16.89 2.35
CA ARG A 37 -11.98 17.52 3.67
C ARG A 37 -13.32 17.16 4.29
N PHE A 38 -13.30 16.95 5.62
CA PHE A 38 -14.48 16.78 6.45
C PHE A 38 -15.40 15.63 6.04
N ARG A 39 -14.83 14.62 5.40
CA ARG A 39 -15.61 13.47 4.95
C ARG A 39 -15.09 12.19 5.60
N MET A 40 -16.01 11.39 6.13
CA MET A 40 -15.71 10.05 6.61
C MET A 40 -15.84 9.06 5.46
N VAL A 41 -14.83 8.24 5.28
CA VAL A 41 -14.77 7.28 4.20
C VAL A 41 -14.24 5.95 4.69
N ARG A 42 -14.53 4.89 3.92
CA ARG A 42 -13.90 3.59 4.13
C ARG A 42 -12.53 3.63 3.47
N LYS A 43 -11.51 3.33 4.26
CA LYS A 43 -10.11 3.43 3.81
C LYS A 43 -9.47 2.06 3.85
N GLY A 44 -8.65 1.79 2.85
CA GLY A 44 -7.77 0.64 2.88
C GLY A 44 -6.42 1.05 3.45
N HIS A 45 -5.99 0.39 4.51
CA HIS A 45 -4.70 0.65 5.14
C HIS A 45 -3.72 -0.46 4.78
N VAL A 46 -2.66 -0.13 4.06
CA VAL A 46 -1.56 -1.05 3.84
C VAL A 46 -0.73 -1.10 5.12
N VAL A 47 -0.93 -2.16 5.89
CA VAL A 47 -0.30 -2.30 7.21
C VAL A 47 1.16 -2.74 7.06
N SER A 48 1.42 -3.63 6.12
CA SER A 48 2.76 -4.16 5.91
C SER A 48 2.91 -4.66 4.49
N VAL A 49 4.04 -4.39 3.89
CA VAL A 49 4.40 -4.94 2.58
C VAL A 49 5.90 -5.26 2.62
N ALA A 50 6.25 -6.44 2.15
CA ALA A 50 7.64 -6.87 2.12
C ALA A 50 7.91 -7.74 0.91
N VAL A 51 9.11 -7.57 0.34
CA VAL A 51 9.63 -8.41 -0.72
C VAL A 51 10.96 -8.98 -0.21
N LEU A 52 11.10 -10.30 -0.30
CA LEU A 52 12.32 -10.96 0.17
C LEU A 52 13.53 -10.50 -0.67
N PRO A 53 14.73 -10.43 -0.05
CA PRO A 53 15.90 -9.85 -0.71
C PRO A 53 16.22 -10.41 -2.09
N ASP A 54 16.07 -11.72 -2.28
CA ASP A 54 16.39 -12.38 -3.55
C ASP A 54 15.42 -12.00 -4.68
N TYR A 55 14.29 -11.38 -4.34
CA TYR A 55 13.25 -11.05 -5.31
C TYR A 55 13.03 -9.55 -5.47
N ARG A 56 13.90 -8.74 -4.88
CA ARG A 56 13.79 -7.29 -4.99
C ARG A 56 14.18 -6.79 -6.37
N ARG A 57 13.75 -5.57 -6.70
CA ARG A 57 14.02 -4.89 -7.98
C ARG A 57 13.41 -5.60 -9.18
N GLN A 58 12.35 -6.37 -8.97
CA GLN A 58 11.62 -7.07 -10.03
C GLN A 58 10.19 -6.56 -10.19
N GLY A 59 9.83 -5.47 -9.49
CA GLY A 59 8.49 -4.92 -9.55
C GLY A 59 7.45 -5.64 -8.69
N ILE A 60 7.87 -6.57 -7.84
CA ILE A 60 6.94 -7.37 -7.02
C ILE A 60 6.21 -6.49 -6.01
N GLY A 61 6.91 -5.56 -5.37
CA GLY A 61 6.27 -4.64 -4.42
C GLY A 61 5.17 -3.83 -5.07
N LYS A 62 5.42 -3.30 -6.25
CA LYS A 62 4.42 -2.56 -7.01
C LYS A 62 3.22 -3.44 -7.35
N GLU A 63 3.46 -4.67 -7.82
CA GLU A 63 2.39 -5.60 -8.15
C GLU A 63 1.54 -5.95 -6.94
N LEU A 64 2.17 -6.14 -5.79
CA LEU A 64 1.45 -6.41 -4.55
C LEU A 64 0.54 -5.24 -4.16
N VAL A 65 1.05 -4.02 -4.25
CA VAL A 65 0.25 -2.83 -3.92
C VAL A 65 -0.90 -2.66 -4.90
N LEU A 66 -0.67 -2.87 -6.20
CA LEU A 66 -1.74 -2.80 -7.20
C LEU A 66 -2.82 -3.85 -6.94
N ALA A 67 -2.42 -5.08 -6.63
CA ALA A 67 -3.37 -6.14 -6.33
C ALA A 67 -4.18 -5.83 -5.06
N ALA A 68 -3.51 -5.29 -4.05
CA ALA A 68 -4.17 -4.90 -2.80
C ALA A 68 -5.18 -3.78 -3.03
N MET A 69 -4.83 -2.76 -3.81
CA MET A 69 -5.75 -1.66 -4.11
C MET A 69 -7.00 -2.18 -4.80
N LYS A 70 -6.83 -3.11 -5.74
CA LYS A 70 -7.97 -3.69 -6.44
C LYS A 70 -8.88 -4.48 -5.49
N ALA A 71 -8.28 -5.27 -4.59
CA ALA A 71 -9.03 -6.01 -3.58
C ALA A 71 -9.78 -5.07 -2.63
N LEU A 72 -9.13 -3.99 -2.20
CA LEU A 72 -9.73 -3.00 -1.32
C LEU A 72 -10.90 -2.28 -2.00
N GLU A 73 -10.77 -1.96 -3.28
CA GLU A 73 -11.89 -1.40 -4.07
C GLU A 73 -13.10 -2.32 -4.07
N LEU A 74 -12.88 -3.61 -4.27
CA LEU A 74 -13.94 -4.60 -4.26
C LEU A 74 -14.65 -4.70 -2.92
N HIS A 75 -13.97 -4.32 -1.84
CA HIS A 75 -14.55 -4.29 -0.49
C HIS A 75 -15.07 -2.91 -0.10
N GLY A 76 -15.16 -1.99 -1.05
CA GLY A 76 -15.78 -0.69 -0.85
C GLY A 76 -14.85 0.41 -0.34
N ALA A 77 -13.54 0.20 -0.35
CA ALA A 77 -12.62 1.26 0.04
C ALA A 77 -12.65 2.40 -0.98
N GLU A 78 -12.69 3.62 -0.49
CA GLU A 78 -12.70 4.82 -1.31
C GLU A 78 -11.32 5.47 -1.40
N GLU A 79 -10.42 5.10 -0.50
CA GLU A 79 -9.04 5.58 -0.45
C GLU A 79 -8.16 4.46 0.05
N CYS A 80 -6.88 4.54 -0.29
CA CYS A 80 -5.85 3.64 0.23
C CYS A 80 -4.73 4.49 0.80
N PHE A 81 -4.19 4.11 1.96
CA PHE A 81 -3.08 4.84 2.55
C PHE A 81 -2.06 3.89 3.15
N LEU A 82 -0.85 4.41 3.31
CA LEU A 82 0.26 3.68 3.90
C LEU A 82 1.22 4.66 4.58
N GLU A 83 2.05 4.11 5.46
CA GLU A 83 3.14 4.86 6.07
C GLU A 83 4.46 4.38 5.48
N VAL A 84 5.35 5.32 5.24
CA VAL A 84 6.68 5.02 4.72
C VAL A 84 7.71 5.92 5.44
N ARG A 85 8.84 5.34 5.83
CA ARG A 85 9.90 6.13 6.46
C ARG A 85 10.29 7.29 5.56
N THR A 86 10.41 8.47 6.14
CA THR A 86 10.77 9.67 5.36
C THR A 86 12.12 9.51 4.68
N ALA A 87 13.03 8.75 5.28
CA ALA A 87 14.36 8.49 4.72
C ALA A 87 14.38 7.44 3.63
N ASN A 88 13.29 6.69 3.44
CA ASN A 88 13.23 5.65 2.40
C ASN A 88 12.84 6.27 1.06
N GLU A 89 13.82 6.91 0.42
CA GLU A 89 13.58 7.66 -0.81
C GLU A 89 13.07 6.80 -1.95
N ASP A 90 13.56 5.56 -2.05
CA ASP A 90 13.14 4.64 -3.12
C ASP A 90 11.66 4.28 -2.98
N ALA A 91 11.21 3.97 -1.76
CA ALA A 91 9.82 3.65 -1.52
C ALA A 91 8.92 4.87 -1.75
N VAL A 92 9.33 6.04 -1.27
CA VAL A 92 8.57 7.28 -1.47
C VAL A 92 8.38 7.54 -2.97
N ARG A 93 9.45 7.39 -3.74
CA ARG A 93 9.40 7.59 -5.19
C ARG A 93 8.50 6.57 -5.87
N LEU A 94 8.57 5.31 -5.44
CA LEU A 94 7.71 4.26 -5.97
C LEU A 94 6.23 4.62 -5.79
N TYR A 95 5.84 4.99 -4.58
CA TYR A 95 4.44 5.29 -4.30
C TYR A 95 3.98 6.56 -4.98
N LYS A 96 4.83 7.58 -5.07
CA LYS A 96 4.49 8.78 -5.87
C LYS A 96 4.27 8.44 -7.33
N ASN A 97 5.11 7.60 -7.90
CA ASN A 97 4.96 7.18 -9.30
C ASN A 97 3.69 6.37 -9.52
N MET A 98 3.17 5.71 -8.48
CA MET A 98 1.91 5.00 -8.55
C MET A 98 0.69 5.91 -8.40
N GLY A 99 0.90 7.17 -8.01
CA GLY A 99 -0.17 8.13 -7.85
C GLY A 99 -0.49 8.50 -6.41
N PHE A 100 0.24 7.96 -5.43
CA PHE A 100 0.07 8.36 -4.04
C PHE A 100 0.65 9.76 -3.82
N ASP A 101 -0.02 10.53 -2.97
CA ASP A 101 0.46 11.82 -2.53
C ASP A 101 0.68 11.80 -1.02
N THR A 102 1.63 12.62 -0.55
CA THR A 102 1.86 12.76 0.88
C THR A 102 0.73 13.58 1.49
N ALA A 103 -0.02 12.95 2.40
CA ALA A 103 -1.09 13.63 3.12
C ALA A 103 -0.58 14.36 4.35
N ARG A 104 0.38 13.76 5.07
CA ARG A 104 0.96 14.35 6.28
C ARG A 104 2.21 13.61 6.71
N VAL A 105 2.92 14.18 7.67
CA VAL A 105 4.06 13.55 8.33
C VAL A 105 3.61 13.07 9.70
N ALA A 106 3.85 11.79 10.01
CA ALA A 106 3.63 11.24 11.34
C ALA A 106 4.98 11.24 12.07
N SER A 107 5.16 12.20 12.99
CA SER A 107 6.41 12.33 13.73
C SER A 107 6.58 11.18 14.71
N HIS A 108 7.81 10.68 14.80
CA HIS A 108 8.17 9.59 15.74
C HIS A 108 7.26 8.37 15.58
N TYR A 109 6.93 8.04 14.34
CA TYR A 109 6.00 6.96 14.06
C TYR A 109 6.58 5.58 14.39
N TYR A 110 7.87 5.38 14.12
CA TYR A 110 8.54 4.10 14.33
C TYR A 110 9.18 4.04 15.71
N HIS A 111 9.43 2.82 16.19
CA HIS A 111 10.03 2.60 17.52
C HIS A 111 11.38 3.29 17.70
N ASP A 112 12.14 3.43 16.63
CA ASP A 112 13.45 4.09 16.67
C ASP A 112 13.35 5.61 16.61
N GLY A 113 12.13 6.16 16.62
CA GLY A 113 11.88 7.59 16.58
C GLY A 113 11.82 8.18 15.18
N ALA A 114 11.98 7.37 14.15
CA ALA A 114 11.94 7.87 12.78
C ALA A 114 10.52 8.32 12.39
N ASP A 115 10.46 9.35 11.55
CA ASP A 115 9.21 9.88 11.03
C ASP A 115 8.72 9.06 9.84
N ALA A 116 7.42 9.11 9.61
CA ALA A 116 6.80 8.51 8.42
C ALA A 116 6.04 9.57 7.64
N TYR A 117 6.06 9.43 6.31
CA TYR A 117 5.04 10.06 5.48
C TYR A 117 3.80 9.16 5.49
N VAL A 118 2.65 9.76 5.68
CA VAL A 118 1.38 9.09 5.39
C VAL A 118 1.03 9.46 3.96
N MET A 119 1.01 8.46 3.09
CA MET A 119 0.75 8.66 1.67
C MET A 119 -0.59 8.04 1.32
N SER A 120 -1.39 8.74 0.54
CA SER A 120 -2.76 8.35 0.22
C SER A 120 -3.06 8.47 -1.26
N ILE A 121 -3.96 7.62 -1.72
CA ILE A 121 -4.46 7.65 -3.09
C ILE A 121 -5.95 7.43 -3.08
N LYS A 122 -6.63 8.11 -3.99
CA LYS A 122 -8.07 7.93 -4.17
C LYS A 122 -8.34 6.65 -4.95
N LEU A 123 -9.36 5.90 -4.55
CA LEU A 123 -9.82 4.73 -5.27
C LEU A 123 -11.16 5.04 -5.94
N PRO A 124 -11.47 4.48 -7.10
CA PRO A 124 -10.66 3.53 -7.86
C PRO A 124 -9.41 4.16 -8.46
N HIS A 125 -8.36 3.36 -8.56
CA HIS A 125 -7.08 3.78 -9.12
C HIS A 125 -7.07 3.52 -10.62
N ASN A 126 -7.00 4.59 -11.40
CA ASN A 126 -6.89 4.49 -12.86
C ASN A 126 -5.42 4.51 -13.25
N CYS A 127 -4.77 3.38 -13.09
CA CYS A 127 -3.41 3.23 -13.57
C CYS A 127 -3.46 2.91 -15.06
N PRO A 128 -2.77 3.67 -15.92
CA PRO A 128 -2.70 3.30 -17.32
C PRO A 128 -2.10 1.91 -17.45
N MET A 129 -2.84 1.05 -18.12
CA MET A 129 -2.38 -0.31 -18.40
C MET A 129 -1.41 -0.25 -19.55
N ASN A 130 -0.16 -0.45 -19.25
CA ASN A 130 0.86 -0.49 -20.30
C ASN A 130 1.47 -1.85 -20.39
#